data_77946b6a4d3ec39ad6c966fb4de5f04d
#
_entry.id   77946b6a4d3ec39ad6c966fb4de5f04d
#
_cell.length_a   1.000
_cell.length_b   1.000
_cell.length_c   1.000
_cell.angle_alpha   90.00
_cell.angle_beta   90.00
_cell.angle_gamma   90.00
#
_symmetry.space_group_name_H-M   'P 1'
#
loop_
_entity.id
_entity.type
_entity.pdbx_description
1 polymer ?
#
loop_
_entity_poly.entity_id
_entity_poly.type
_entity_poly.pdbx_seq_one_letter_code
_entity_poly.pdbx_strand_id
1 'polypeptide(L)'
;MKRLTTLLMSLLLISTTLWAEETITVTANSSDISEGLDLKVVAKLFAEAKNLEEFESMLNNPDSAFCNLDLNGDGQVDYLRIVETGQGNKRLIVLQAILAKDIFQDVASIYVEKDEADQVSVQIVGDEYVYGTNYIIEPVYVYRPVIYDWFWSPGWYAWTSPWYWGYYPGWWYVHSCWAHD
;
A
#
# COMPACT_ATOMS: atom_id res chain seq x y z
N MET A 1 52.82 1.69 -52.80
CA MET A 1 52.31 2.49 -51.65
C MET A 1 50.82 2.24 -51.51
N LYS A 2 50.41 1.33 -50.66
CA LYS A 2 49.00 0.99 -50.36
C LYS A 2 48.65 1.56 -49.02
N ARG A 3 47.71 2.52 -49.01
CA ARG A 3 47.23 3.13 -47.74
C ARG A 3 46.12 2.23 -47.19
N LEU A 4 46.36 1.69 -46.00
CA LEU A 4 45.42 0.87 -45.24
C LEU A 4 44.57 1.87 -44.38
N THR A 5 43.31 2.05 -44.75
CA THR A 5 42.33 2.83 -43.96
C THR A 5 41.69 1.91 -42.96
N THR A 6 42.05 2.10 -41.68
CA THR A 6 41.45 1.41 -40.54
C THR A 6 40.09 2.03 -40.23
N LEU A 7 39.00 1.31 -40.45
CA LEU A 7 37.65 1.69 -40.10
C LEU A 7 37.41 1.38 -38.62
N LEU A 8 37.34 2.40 -37.77
CA LEU A 8 37.05 2.29 -36.37
C LEU A 8 35.51 2.20 -36.19
N MET A 9 35.02 0.99 -36.00
CA MET A 9 33.61 0.71 -35.76
C MET A 9 33.34 0.94 -34.25
N SER A 10 32.79 2.09 -33.90
CA SER A 10 32.33 2.41 -32.53
C SER A 10 31.07 1.61 -32.24
N LEU A 11 31.20 0.57 -31.41
CA LEU A 11 30.07 -0.21 -30.88
C LEU A 11 29.34 0.63 -29.80
N LEU A 12 28.22 1.20 -30.19
CA LEU A 12 27.32 1.91 -29.29
C LEU A 12 26.59 0.87 -28.43
N LEU A 13 27.02 0.66 -27.18
CA LEU A 13 26.30 -0.13 -26.19
C LEU A 13 25.05 0.64 -25.76
N ILE A 14 23.92 0.31 -26.36
CA ILE A 14 22.61 0.73 -25.89
C ILE A 14 22.30 -0.11 -24.67
N SER A 15 22.52 0.45 -23.47
CA SER A 15 22.03 -0.14 -22.24
C SER A 15 20.51 0.03 -22.19
N THR A 16 19.79 -0.99 -22.59
CA THR A 16 18.35 -1.09 -22.31
C THR A 16 18.21 -1.34 -20.81
N THR A 17 17.81 -0.33 -20.06
CA THR A 17 17.31 -0.52 -18.69
C THR A 17 16.02 -1.33 -18.79
N LEU A 18 16.12 -2.62 -18.48
CA LEU A 18 14.93 -3.43 -18.21
C LEU A 18 14.32 -2.89 -16.92
N TRP A 19 13.20 -2.22 -17.06
CA TRP A 19 12.30 -2.00 -15.92
C TRP A 19 11.72 -3.37 -15.58
N ALA A 20 12.11 -3.94 -14.45
CA ALA A 20 11.48 -5.13 -13.93
C ALA A 20 10.06 -4.72 -13.50
N GLU A 21 9.06 -5.29 -14.14
CA GLU A 21 7.66 -5.10 -13.81
C GLU A 21 7.40 -5.77 -12.45
N GLU A 22 6.88 -5.03 -11.48
CA GLU A 22 6.46 -5.59 -10.20
C GLU A 22 5.37 -6.64 -10.46
N THR A 23 5.64 -7.89 -10.12
CA THR A 23 4.63 -8.94 -10.27
C THR A 23 3.80 -9.00 -9.01
N ILE A 24 2.53 -8.62 -9.11
CA ILE A 24 1.55 -8.74 -8.03
C ILE A 24 0.60 -9.86 -8.39
N THR A 25 0.55 -10.90 -7.54
CA THR A 25 -0.43 -11.98 -7.72
C THR A 25 -1.73 -11.58 -7.05
N VAL A 26 -2.83 -11.52 -7.83
CA VAL A 26 -4.16 -11.14 -7.34
C VAL A 26 -5.09 -12.31 -7.53
N THR A 27 -5.76 -12.72 -6.45
CA THR A 27 -6.88 -13.65 -6.50
C THR A 27 -8.13 -12.90 -6.05
N ALA A 28 -8.95 -12.43 -7.01
CA ALA A 28 -10.13 -11.62 -6.74
C ALA A 28 -11.40 -12.31 -7.21
N ASN A 29 -12.47 -12.23 -6.41
CA ASN A 29 -13.78 -12.77 -6.74
C ASN A 29 -14.89 -11.71 -6.95
N SER A 30 -14.59 -10.40 -6.84
CA SER A 30 -15.59 -9.36 -7.14
C SER A 30 -14.94 -8.11 -7.73
N SER A 31 -15.65 -7.47 -8.68
CA SER A 31 -15.16 -6.36 -9.50
C SER A 31 -15.61 -4.96 -9.03
N ASP A 32 -16.62 -4.86 -8.18
CA ASP A 32 -17.35 -3.58 -8.06
C ASP A 32 -16.87 -2.67 -6.90
N ILE A 33 -16.12 -3.18 -5.92
CA ILE A 33 -15.68 -2.40 -4.74
C ILE A 33 -14.17 -2.09 -4.78
N SER A 34 -13.40 -2.77 -5.61
CA SER A 34 -12.00 -2.42 -5.89
C SER A 34 -11.81 -1.03 -6.53
N GLU A 35 -12.91 -0.41 -6.97
CA GLU A 35 -12.91 0.94 -7.54
C GLU A 35 -12.69 2.03 -6.48
N GLY A 36 -13.10 1.82 -5.21
CA GLY A 36 -12.93 2.78 -4.13
C GLY A 36 -11.52 2.78 -3.51
N LEU A 37 -10.86 1.62 -3.45
CA LEU A 37 -9.48 1.47 -3.00
C LEU A 37 -8.84 0.20 -3.61
N ASP A 38 -7.95 0.38 -4.57
CA ASP A 38 -7.19 -0.73 -5.15
C ASP A 38 -6.11 -1.23 -4.17
N LEU A 39 -6.21 -2.49 -3.72
CA LEU A 39 -5.22 -3.08 -2.81
C LEU A 39 -3.83 -3.25 -3.46
N LYS A 40 -3.69 -3.17 -4.78
CA LYS A 40 -2.37 -3.08 -5.43
C LYS A 40 -1.71 -1.73 -5.15
N VAL A 41 -2.49 -0.65 -5.15
CA VAL A 41 -2.02 0.69 -4.76
C VAL A 41 -1.64 0.67 -3.28
N VAL A 42 -2.46 0.04 -2.42
CA VAL A 42 -2.12 -0.16 -0.99
C VAL A 42 -0.77 -0.86 -0.84
N ALA A 43 -0.53 -1.95 -1.59
CA ALA A 43 0.75 -2.68 -1.57
C ALA A 43 1.94 -1.79 -1.96
N LYS A 44 1.77 -0.95 -2.98
CA LYS A 44 2.80 -0.01 -3.44
C LYS A 44 3.10 1.04 -2.38
N LEU A 45 2.08 1.73 -1.87
CA LEU A 45 2.25 2.75 -0.83
C LEU A 45 2.89 2.19 0.44
N PHE A 46 2.48 0.96 0.83
CA PHE A 46 3.07 0.24 1.95
C PHE A 46 4.58 0.01 1.77
N ALA A 47 5.01 -0.36 0.57
CA ALA A 47 6.43 -0.59 0.29
C ALA A 47 7.28 0.69 0.28
N GLU A 48 6.69 1.82 -0.11
CA GLU A 48 7.35 3.13 -0.25
C GLU A 48 7.44 3.88 1.09
N ALA A 49 6.51 3.66 2.00
CA ALA A 49 6.43 4.33 3.30
C ALA A 49 7.61 3.94 4.22
N LYS A 50 8.09 4.87 5.05
CA LYS A 50 9.16 4.63 6.04
C LYS A 50 8.64 4.05 7.35
N ASN A 51 7.36 4.32 7.65
CA ASN A 51 6.65 3.87 8.85
C ASN A 51 5.15 3.89 8.60
N LEU A 52 4.36 3.43 9.57
CA LEU A 52 2.91 3.35 9.42
C LEU A 52 2.20 4.72 9.49
N GLU A 53 2.78 5.73 10.12
CA GLU A 53 2.25 7.09 10.09
C GLU A 53 2.35 7.70 8.68
N GLU A 54 3.51 7.53 8.01
CA GLU A 54 3.68 7.97 6.63
C GLU A 54 2.79 7.17 5.68
N PHE A 55 2.66 5.85 5.88
CA PHE A 55 1.75 5.01 5.11
C PHE A 55 0.29 5.49 5.22
N GLU A 56 -0.19 5.76 6.44
CA GLU A 56 -1.52 6.31 6.69
C GLU A 56 -1.72 7.67 5.99
N SER A 57 -0.71 8.54 6.05
CA SER A 57 -0.72 9.84 5.35
C SER A 57 -0.80 9.69 3.84
N MET A 58 -0.06 8.74 3.26
CA MET A 58 -0.08 8.49 1.81
C MET A 58 -1.44 7.94 1.34
N LEU A 59 -2.04 7.03 2.12
CA LEU A 59 -3.37 6.48 1.82
C LEU A 59 -4.46 7.54 1.79
N ASN A 60 -4.41 8.48 2.74
CA ASN A 60 -5.45 9.48 2.94
C ASN A 60 -5.13 10.83 2.27
N ASN A 61 -4.08 10.92 1.45
CA ASN A 61 -3.73 12.16 0.79
C ASN A 61 -4.82 12.56 -0.24
N PRO A 62 -5.58 13.63 -0.01
CA PRO A 62 -6.70 14.01 -0.86
C PRO A 62 -6.25 14.42 -2.28
N ASP A 63 -4.99 14.84 -2.45
CA ASP A 63 -4.44 15.23 -3.75
C ASP A 63 -4.03 14.03 -4.62
N SER A 64 -3.90 12.83 -4.02
CA SER A 64 -3.43 11.62 -4.72
C SER A 64 -4.56 10.80 -5.36
N ALA A 65 -5.79 10.98 -4.89
CA ALA A 65 -6.96 10.24 -5.34
C ALA A 65 -6.81 8.69 -5.25
N PHE A 66 -6.07 8.19 -4.27
CA PHE A 66 -5.89 6.74 -4.10
C PHE A 66 -7.05 6.08 -3.37
N CYS A 67 -7.74 6.81 -2.49
CA CYS A 67 -8.90 6.35 -1.76
C CYS A 67 -10.14 7.13 -2.17
N ASN A 68 -11.19 6.42 -2.52
CA ASN A 68 -12.52 6.95 -2.86
C ASN A 68 -13.62 6.14 -2.15
N LEU A 69 -13.31 5.57 -0.98
CA LEU A 69 -14.27 4.80 -0.19
C LEU A 69 -15.24 5.72 0.53
N ASP A 70 -16.53 5.42 0.39
CA ASP A 70 -17.65 5.98 1.14
C ASP A 70 -18.51 4.80 1.63
N LEU A 71 -18.18 4.28 2.79
CA LEU A 71 -18.83 3.10 3.36
C LEU A 71 -20.04 3.47 4.22
N ASN A 72 -20.13 4.74 4.65
CA ASN A 72 -21.28 5.24 5.40
C ASN A 72 -22.37 5.87 4.52
N GLY A 73 -22.09 6.12 3.23
CA GLY A 73 -23.05 6.61 2.24
C GLY A 73 -23.35 8.10 2.36
N ASP A 74 -22.44 8.92 2.91
CA ASP A 74 -22.65 10.36 3.09
C ASP A 74 -22.12 11.21 1.92
N GLY A 75 -21.59 10.58 0.88
CA GLY A 75 -21.04 11.21 -0.32
C GLY A 75 -19.65 11.79 -0.14
N GLN A 76 -18.97 11.47 0.96
CA GLN A 76 -17.64 11.94 1.28
C GLN A 76 -16.68 10.74 1.43
N VAL A 77 -15.39 10.96 1.16
CA VAL A 77 -14.39 9.92 1.35
C VAL A 77 -14.14 9.67 2.83
N ASP A 78 -14.25 8.41 3.25
CA ASP A 78 -13.95 8.00 4.61
C ASP A 78 -12.44 8.04 4.90
N TYR A 79 -12.05 8.55 6.06
CA TYR A 79 -10.67 8.49 6.51
C TYR A 79 -10.27 7.08 6.92
N LEU A 80 -9.16 6.58 6.39
CA LEU A 80 -8.60 5.28 6.73
C LEU A 80 -7.53 5.42 7.82
N ARG A 81 -7.83 4.96 9.03
CA ARG A 81 -6.84 4.88 10.11
C ARG A 81 -6.11 3.54 10.09
N ILE A 82 -4.90 3.53 10.64
CA ILE A 82 -4.07 2.33 10.74
C ILE A 82 -3.97 1.86 12.18
N VAL A 83 -4.18 0.56 12.40
CA VAL A 83 -3.97 -0.10 13.68
C VAL A 83 -3.03 -1.28 13.49
N GLU A 84 -1.90 -1.28 14.20
CA GLU A 84 -0.93 -2.36 14.16
C GLU A 84 -0.97 -3.20 15.43
N THR A 85 -0.77 -4.49 15.28
CA THR A 85 -0.37 -5.39 16.34
C THR A 85 0.75 -6.29 15.86
N GLY A 86 1.59 -6.77 16.77
CA GLY A 86 2.70 -7.62 16.37
C GLY A 86 3.31 -8.39 17.53
N GLN A 87 3.86 -9.56 17.20
CA GLN A 87 4.58 -10.39 18.14
C GLN A 87 5.73 -11.10 17.42
N GLY A 88 6.94 -10.96 17.95
CA GLY A 88 8.13 -11.59 17.39
C GLY A 88 8.39 -11.16 15.94
N ASN A 89 8.33 -12.11 15.03
CA ASN A 89 8.57 -11.91 13.61
C ASN A 89 7.32 -11.60 12.78
N LYS A 90 6.14 -11.42 13.42
CA LYS A 90 4.87 -11.18 12.74
C LYS A 90 4.33 -9.80 13.05
N ARG A 91 3.73 -9.16 12.03
CA ARG A 91 2.98 -7.91 12.14
C ARG A 91 1.63 -8.08 11.45
N LEU A 92 0.59 -7.56 12.07
CA LEU A 92 -0.73 -7.42 11.47
C LEU A 92 -1.07 -5.93 11.50
N ILE A 93 -1.31 -5.39 10.32
CA ILE A 93 -1.69 -4.00 10.11
C ILE A 93 -3.11 -3.99 9.55
N VAL A 94 -4.04 -3.36 10.25
CA VAL A 94 -5.44 -3.25 9.86
C VAL A 94 -5.71 -1.83 9.39
N LEU A 95 -6.29 -1.72 8.19
CA LEU A 95 -6.83 -0.48 7.64
C LEU A 95 -8.29 -0.39 8.03
N GLN A 96 -8.69 0.66 8.76
CA GLN A 96 -10.05 0.85 9.25
C GLN A 96 -10.63 2.18 8.77
N ALA A 97 -11.77 2.16 8.10
CA ALA A 97 -12.55 3.36 7.78
C ALA A 97 -13.24 3.89 9.06
N ILE A 98 -13.18 5.21 9.26
CA ILE A 98 -13.87 5.90 10.34
C ILE A 98 -15.25 6.33 9.84
N LEU A 99 -16.30 5.59 10.20
CA LEU A 99 -17.65 5.80 9.67
C LEU A 99 -18.52 6.74 10.51
N ALA A 100 -18.30 6.74 11.82
CA ALA A 100 -18.98 7.61 12.77
C ALA A 100 -18.22 7.62 14.11
N LYS A 101 -18.74 8.36 15.11
CA LYS A 101 -18.18 8.35 16.45
C LYS A 101 -18.17 6.92 17.01
N ASP A 102 -16.96 6.43 17.33
CA ASP A 102 -16.71 5.09 17.88
C ASP A 102 -17.15 3.93 16.96
N ILE A 103 -17.36 4.20 15.66
CA ILE A 103 -17.73 3.20 14.65
C ILE A 103 -16.65 3.14 13.58
N PHE A 104 -16.05 1.96 13.45
CA PHE A 104 -14.97 1.68 12.51
C PHE A 104 -15.33 0.42 11.71
N GLN A 105 -14.97 0.41 10.42
CA GLN A 105 -15.09 -0.75 9.56
C GLN A 105 -13.69 -1.17 9.08
N ASP A 106 -13.33 -2.43 9.30
CA ASP A 106 -12.12 -2.97 8.70
C ASP A 106 -12.27 -3.00 7.18
N VAL A 107 -11.27 -2.49 6.49
CA VAL A 107 -11.23 -2.43 5.02
C VAL A 107 -10.28 -3.49 4.47
N ALA A 108 -9.11 -3.60 5.04
CA ALA A 108 -8.12 -4.60 4.67
C ALA A 108 -7.15 -4.89 5.82
N SER A 109 -6.52 -6.05 5.76
CA SER A 109 -5.46 -6.45 6.68
C SER A 109 -4.18 -6.78 5.93
N ILE A 110 -3.04 -6.26 6.39
CA ILE A 110 -1.71 -6.55 5.86
C ILE A 110 -0.99 -7.45 6.86
N TYR A 111 -0.69 -8.66 6.44
CA TYR A 111 0.09 -9.63 7.21
C TYR A 111 1.54 -9.55 6.73
N VAL A 112 2.46 -9.31 7.66
CA VAL A 112 3.90 -9.27 7.40
C VAL A 112 4.58 -10.29 8.29
N GLU A 113 5.32 -11.22 7.71
CA GLU A 113 6.05 -12.23 8.44
C GLU A 113 7.50 -12.29 7.96
N LYS A 114 8.44 -12.32 8.90
CA LYS A 114 9.87 -12.51 8.64
C LYS A 114 10.26 -13.93 9.06
N ASP A 115 10.82 -14.71 8.15
CA ASP A 115 11.26 -16.07 8.44
C ASP A 115 12.65 -16.12 9.13
N GLU A 116 13.12 -17.33 9.43
CA GLU A 116 14.42 -17.57 10.07
C GLU A 116 15.62 -17.18 9.18
N ALA A 117 15.40 -17.04 7.88
CA ALA A 117 16.40 -16.59 6.91
C ALA A 117 16.34 -15.07 6.63
N ASP A 118 15.61 -14.31 7.48
CA ASP A 118 15.34 -12.87 7.33
C ASP A 118 14.60 -12.50 6.03
N GLN A 119 13.95 -13.47 5.37
CA GLN A 119 13.06 -13.19 4.24
C GLN A 119 11.71 -12.72 4.76
N VAL A 120 11.17 -11.69 4.12
CA VAL A 120 9.90 -11.09 4.51
C VAL A 120 8.84 -11.42 3.47
N SER A 121 7.74 -11.99 3.91
CA SER A 121 6.52 -12.18 3.13
C SER A 121 5.47 -11.18 3.53
N VAL A 122 4.68 -10.72 2.56
CA VAL A 122 3.53 -9.83 2.76
C VAL A 122 2.32 -10.42 2.08
N GLN A 123 1.20 -10.42 2.80
CA GLN A 123 -0.10 -10.75 2.24
C GLN A 123 -1.09 -9.66 2.63
N ILE A 124 -1.86 -9.16 1.67
CA ILE A 124 -2.91 -8.16 1.88
C ILE A 124 -4.24 -8.85 1.62
N VAL A 125 -5.11 -8.84 2.63
CA VAL A 125 -6.43 -9.46 2.58
C VAL A 125 -7.47 -8.37 2.70
N GLY A 126 -8.30 -8.23 1.67
CA GLY A 126 -9.45 -7.34 1.70
C GLY A 126 -10.51 -7.86 2.67
N ASP A 127 -11.15 -6.97 3.41
CA ASP A 127 -12.27 -7.35 4.27
C ASP A 127 -13.43 -7.90 3.43
N GLU A 128 -14.07 -8.97 3.92
CA GLU A 128 -15.12 -9.66 3.17
C GLU A 128 -16.34 -8.76 2.91
N TYR A 129 -16.65 -7.87 3.83
CA TYR A 129 -17.76 -6.93 3.67
C TYR A 129 -17.50 -5.91 2.56
N VAL A 130 -16.22 -5.48 2.40
CA VAL A 130 -15.81 -4.46 1.43
C VAL A 130 -15.47 -5.08 0.07
N TYR A 131 -14.71 -6.17 0.04
CA TYR A 131 -14.16 -6.75 -1.19
C TYR A 131 -14.79 -8.09 -1.60
N GLY A 132 -15.69 -8.63 -0.79
CA GLY A 132 -16.17 -10.00 -0.97
C GLY A 132 -15.14 -11.05 -0.51
N THR A 133 -15.54 -12.33 -0.62
CA THR A 133 -14.74 -13.44 -0.13
C THR A 133 -13.46 -13.65 -0.94
N ASN A 134 -12.36 -13.94 -0.26
CA ASN A 134 -11.07 -14.33 -0.86
C ASN A 134 -10.39 -13.25 -1.73
N TYR A 135 -10.56 -11.99 -1.42
CA TYR A 135 -9.80 -10.92 -2.07
C TYR A 135 -8.41 -10.82 -1.42
N ILE A 136 -7.42 -11.46 -2.03
CA ILE A 136 -6.06 -11.60 -1.47
C ILE A 136 -5.04 -11.14 -2.50
N ILE A 137 -4.08 -10.33 -2.04
CA ILE A 137 -2.93 -9.87 -2.81
C ILE A 137 -1.65 -10.31 -2.11
N GLU A 138 -0.74 -10.96 -2.85
CA GLU A 138 0.60 -11.32 -2.39
C GLU A 138 1.61 -10.54 -3.25
N PRO A 139 2.03 -9.34 -2.82
CA PRO A 139 2.96 -8.53 -3.59
C PRO A 139 4.36 -9.14 -3.58
N VAL A 140 4.99 -9.19 -4.75
CA VAL A 140 6.40 -9.53 -4.90
C VAL A 140 7.17 -8.26 -5.20
N TYR A 141 7.96 -7.79 -4.24
CA TYR A 141 8.73 -6.57 -4.38
C TYR A 141 10.10 -6.84 -5.01
N VAL A 142 10.43 -6.11 -6.08
CA VAL A 142 11.75 -6.17 -6.73
C VAL A 142 12.83 -5.59 -5.81
N TYR A 143 12.48 -4.59 -5.02
CA TYR A 143 13.35 -3.97 -4.05
C TYR A 143 12.79 -4.18 -2.65
N ARG A 144 13.67 -4.28 -1.66
CA ARG A 144 13.26 -4.41 -0.26
C ARG A 144 12.47 -3.17 0.17
N PRO A 145 11.20 -3.33 0.59
CA PRO A 145 10.39 -2.23 1.10
C PRO A 145 11.04 -1.48 2.25
N VAL A 146 10.95 -0.15 2.21
CA VAL A 146 11.57 0.73 3.20
C VAL A 146 10.98 0.52 4.60
N ILE A 147 9.66 0.26 4.67
CA ILE A 147 8.92 0.05 5.92
C ILE A 147 9.42 -1.16 6.73
N TYR A 148 10.12 -2.11 6.11
CA TYR A 148 10.67 -3.26 6.83
C TYR A 148 11.68 -2.86 7.89
N ASP A 149 12.42 -1.76 7.70
CA ASP A 149 13.35 -1.25 8.70
C ASP A 149 12.63 -0.70 9.94
N TRP A 150 11.42 -0.19 9.79
CA TRP A 150 10.54 0.19 10.89
C TRP A 150 10.16 -1.01 11.75
N PHE A 151 9.64 -2.10 11.16
CA PHE A 151 9.07 -3.24 11.88
C PHE A 151 10.04 -3.97 12.79
N TRP A 152 11.33 -3.98 12.45
CA TRP A 152 12.36 -4.67 13.24
C TRP A 152 13.43 -3.73 13.77
N SER A 153 13.12 -2.43 13.86
CA SER A 153 14.01 -1.47 14.53
C SER A 153 14.03 -1.70 16.06
N PRO A 154 15.13 -1.38 16.75
CA PRO A 154 15.21 -1.51 18.20
C PRO A 154 14.19 -0.65 18.97
N GLY A 155 13.67 0.41 18.33
CA GLY A 155 12.67 1.32 18.88
C GLY A 155 11.25 1.03 18.42
N TRP A 156 10.99 -0.12 17.78
CA TRP A 156 9.66 -0.45 17.30
C TRP A 156 8.64 -0.54 18.46
N TYR A 157 7.48 0.01 18.20
CA TYR A 157 6.26 -0.14 19.00
C TYR A 157 5.07 -0.28 18.06
N ALA A 158 4.04 -1.02 18.48
CA ALA A 158 2.84 -1.17 17.68
C ALA A 158 2.14 0.18 17.49
N TRP A 159 1.96 0.55 16.22
CA TRP A 159 1.31 1.80 15.85
C TRP A 159 -0.21 1.70 16.00
N THR A 160 -0.81 2.72 16.61
CA THR A 160 -2.26 2.93 16.55
C THR A 160 -2.49 4.39 16.18
N SER A 161 -3.19 4.60 15.08
CA SER A 161 -3.58 5.93 14.63
C SER A 161 -4.30 6.71 15.74
N PRO A 162 -3.90 7.96 16.02
CA PRO A 162 -4.57 8.80 17.00
C PRO A 162 -5.89 9.40 16.51
N TRP A 163 -6.23 9.20 15.23
CA TRP A 163 -7.35 9.85 14.56
C TRP A 163 -8.66 9.09 14.79
N TYR A 164 -9.74 9.86 14.94
CA TYR A 164 -11.10 9.36 15.17
C TYR A 164 -12.12 10.37 14.63
N TRP A 165 -13.38 10.00 14.64
CA TRP A 165 -14.48 10.82 14.12
C TRP A 165 -14.47 12.25 14.67
N GLY A 166 -14.38 13.22 13.76
CA GLY A 166 -14.31 14.65 14.08
C GLY A 166 -12.94 15.15 14.54
N TYR A 167 -11.93 14.27 14.61
CA TYR A 167 -10.56 14.64 14.92
C TYR A 167 -9.59 13.98 13.95
N TYR A 168 -9.15 14.75 12.97
CA TYR A 168 -8.29 14.32 11.85
C TYR A 168 -7.02 15.16 11.79
N PRO A 169 -5.97 14.70 11.07
CA PRO A 169 -4.74 15.47 10.90
C PRO A 169 -5.00 16.79 10.16
N GLY A 170 -4.25 17.82 10.50
CA GLY A 170 -4.45 19.16 9.95
C GLY A 170 -4.17 19.31 8.42
N TRP A 171 -3.55 18.30 7.82
CA TRP A 171 -3.31 18.24 6.36
C TRP A 171 -4.46 17.55 5.61
N TRP A 172 -5.30 16.77 6.30
CA TRP A 172 -6.45 16.11 5.70
C TRP A 172 -7.68 17.01 5.73
N TYR A 173 -8.48 16.97 4.69
CA TYR A 173 -9.76 17.64 4.62
C TYR A 173 -10.80 16.73 4.00
N VAL A 174 -12.04 16.87 4.44
CA VAL A 174 -13.18 16.16 3.89
C VAL A 174 -13.37 16.57 2.43
N HIS A 175 -13.50 15.60 1.55
CA HIS A 175 -13.76 15.82 0.12
C HIS A 175 -14.79 14.81 -0.39
N SER A 176 -15.53 15.21 -1.44
CA SER A 176 -16.55 14.35 -2.04
C SER A 176 -15.91 13.21 -2.82
N CYS A 177 -16.58 12.06 -2.82
CA CYS A 177 -16.25 10.99 -3.73
C CYS A 177 -16.37 11.47 -5.18
N TRP A 178 -15.41 11.08 -6.02
CA TRP A 178 -15.53 11.32 -7.46
C TRP A 178 -16.31 10.18 -8.11
N ALA A 179 -17.13 10.52 -9.12
CA ALA A 179 -17.82 9.52 -9.91
C ALA A 179 -16.82 8.79 -10.81
N HIS A 180 -16.92 7.48 -10.86
CA HIS A 180 -16.29 6.70 -11.91
C HIS A 180 -17.13 6.82 -13.17
N ASP A 181 -16.54 7.36 -14.27
CA ASP A 181 -17.18 7.48 -15.58
C ASP A 181 -17.18 6.13 -16.33
#